data_3916e55ed8076a3a426b45b5b8869622
#
_entry.id   3916e55ed8076a3a426b45b5b8869622
#
_cell.length_a   1.000
_cell.length_b   1.000
_cell.length_c   1.000
_cell.angle_alpha   90.00
_cell.angle_beta   90.00
_cell.angle_gamma   90.00
#
_symmetry.space_group_name_H-M   'P 1'
#
loop_
_entity.id
_entity.type
_entity.pdbx_description
1 polymer ?
#
loop_
_entity_poly.entity_id
_entity_poly.type
_entity_poly.pdbx_seq_one_letter_code
_entity_poly.pdbx_strand_id
1 'polypeptide(L)'
;MRLPEQRLNDWIAKWLAGRALVERVENRVKRDTPDIFVATPEWAGWIESKVLPAFPKRPTTAVRLEHWTTGQRYFMQRLRPTAAKGWLVCRVADEVFVFNGAKLATHGQDWTESDWRAMAVVVQVRNDHGGVLLAALGAVC
;
A
#
# COMPACT_ATOMS: atom_id res chain seq x y z
N MET A 1 -11.70 3.06 -19.63
CA MET A 1 -10.26 2.92 -19.34
C MET A 1 -10.03 2.73 -17.84
N ARG A 2 -9.21 1.76 -17.47
CA ARG A 2 -8.88 1.54 -16.06
C ARG A 2 -7.88 2.60 -15.59
N LEU A 3 -8.14 3.22 -14.44
CA LEU A 3 -7.19 4.14 -13.82
C LEU A 3 -5.97 3.37 -13.30
N PRO A 4 -4.80 4.03 -13.16
CA PRO A 4 -3.59 3.37 -12.67
C PRO A 4 -3.78 2.66 -11.31
N GLU A 5 -4.50 3.28 -10.38
CA GLU A 5 -4.78 2.66 -9.08
C GLU A 5 -5.69 1.43 -9.20
N GLN A 6 -6.65 1.46 -10.12
CA GLN A 6 -7.50 0.28 -10.39
C GLN A 6 -6.68 -0.88 -10.96
N ARG A 7 -5.70 -0.59 -11.82
CA ARG A 7 -4.78 -1.62 -12.34
C ARG A 7 -3.92 -2.21 -11.24
N LEU A 8 -3.45 -1.38 -10.31
CA LEU A 8 -2.71 -1.86 -9.16
C LEU A 8 -3.59 -2.76 -8.28
N ASN A 9 -4.83 -2.37 -8.03
CA ASN A 9 -5.79 -3.18 -7.27
C ASN A 9 -6.07 -4.52 -7.97
N ASP A 10 -6.17 -4.54 -9.30
CA ASP A 10 -6.32 -5.78 -10.06
C ASP A 10 -5.10 -6.70 -9.88
N TRP A 11 -3.90 -6.13 -9.93
CA TRP A 11 -2.66 -6.86 -9.73
C TRP A 11 -2.57 -7.44 -8.31
N ILE A 12 -2.90 -6.63 -7.29
CA ILE A 12 -2.92 -7.07 -5.88
C ILE A 12 -3.89 -8.24 -5.71
N ALA A 13 -5.12 -8.10 -6.21
CA ALA A 13 -6.13 -9.15 -6.09
C ALA A 13 -5.68 -10.43 -6.78
N LYS A 14 -5.08 -10.32 -7.96
CA LYS A 14 -4.56 -11.48 -8.71
C LYS A 14 -3.45 -12.20 -7.94
N TRP A 15 -2.52 -11.46 -7.36
CA TRP A 15 -1.37 -12.03 -6.65
C TRP A 15 -1.75 -12.65 -5.30
N LEU A 16 -2.83 -12.18 -4.69
CA LEU A 16 -3.34 -12.72 -3.43
C LEU A 16 -4.42 -13.81 -3.61
N ALA A 17 -4.93 -13.98 -4.82
CA ALA A 17 -5.99 -14.95 -5.10
C ALA A 17 -5.57 -16.37 -4.69
N GLY A 18 -6.45 -17.06 -3.97
CA GLY A 18 -6.18 -18.41 -3.46
C GLY A 18 -5.25 -18.47 -2.27
N ARG A 19 -4.67 -17.34 -1.83
CA ARG A 19 -3.74 -17.28 -0.69
C ARG A 19 -4.30 -16.53 0.51
N ALA A 20 -5.26 -15.65 0.25
CA ALA A 20 -5.92 -14.83 1.28
C ALA A 20 -7.36 -14.55 0.87
N LEU A 21 -8.19 -14.19 1.85
CA LEU A 21 -9.47 -13.57 1.55
C LEU A 21 -9.19 -12.13 1.10
N VAL A 22 -9.69 -11.76 -0.07
CA VAL A 22 -9.49 -10.43 -0.64
C VAL A 22 -10.84 -9.84 -0.98
N GLU A 23 -11.19 -8.71 -0.37
CA GLU A 23 -12.41 -7.97 -0.66
C GLU A 23 -12.06 -6.58 -1.16
N ARG A 24 -12.47 -6.27 -2.37
CA ARG A 24 -12.32 -4.93 -2.93
C ARG A 24 -13.47 -4.08 -2.44
N VAL A 25 -13.13 -2.98 -1.79
CA VAL A 25 -14.11 -2.06 -1.23
C VAL A 25 -14.26 -0.88 -2.17
N GLU A 26 -15.31 -0.89 -2.99
CA GLU A 26 -15.70 0.29 -3.78
C GLU A 26 -16.54 1.18 -2.89
N ASN A 27 -15.89 2.18 -2.30
CA ASN A 27 -16.57 2.98 -1.30
C ASN A 27 -17.02 4.32 -1.83
N ARG A 28 -18.27 4.38 -2.26
CA ARG A 28 -18.92 5.62 -2.70
C ARG A 28 -19.43 6.48 -1.53
N VAL A 29 -19.54 5.88 -0.35
CA VAL A 29 -20.14 6.52 0.83
C VAL A 29 -19.08 6.98 1.83
N LYS A 30 -18.03 6.18 2.03
CA LYS A 30 -16.92 6.50 2.95
C LYS A 30 -15.62 6.60 2.17
N ARG A 31 -15.31 7.79 1.70
CA ARG A 31 -14.14 8.06 0.84
C ARG A 31 -12.80 7.74 1.48
N ASP A 32 -12.74 7.67 2.80
CA ASP A 32 -11.49 7.48 3.54
C ASP A 32 -11.19 6.01 3.83
N THR A 33 -12.13 5.10 3.53
CA THR A 33 -11.91 3.68 3.71
C THR A 33 -10.93 3.17 2.65
N PRO A 34 -9.91 2.37 3.05
CA PRO A 34 -8.95 1.82 2.08
C PRO A 34 -9.59 0.94 1.02
N ASP A 35 -8.86 0.72 -0.08
CA ASP A 35 -9.37 0.09 -1.29
C ASP A 35 -9.66 -1.40 -1.14
N ILE A 36 -8.86 -2.11 -0.33
CA ILE A 36 -8.90 -3.57 -0.25
C ILE A 36 -8.81 -4.01 1.20
N PHE A 37 -9.69 -4.93 1.59
CA PHE A 37 -9.55 -5.68 2.83
C PHE A 37 -8.94 -7.04 2.51
N VAL A 38 -7.98 -7.48 3.31
CA VAL A 38 -7.30 -8.77 3.15
C VAL A 38 -7.21 -9.50 4.49
N ALA A 39 -7.44 -10.82 4.47
CA ALA A 39 -7.34 -11.62 5.67
C ALA A 39 -6.68 -12.97 5.37
N THR A 40 -5.83 -13.41 6.28
CA THR A 40 -5.22 -14.74 6.34
C THR A 40 -5.50 -15.34 7.71
N PRO A 41 -5.16 -16.63 7.96
CA PRO A 41 -5.29 -17.18 9.30
C PRO A 41 -4.47 -16.44 10.36
N GLU A 42 -3.38 -15.77 9.97
CA GLU A 42 -2.46 -15.14 10.91
C GLU A 42 -2.76 -13.65 11.14
N TRP A 43 -3.34 -12.96 10.13
CA TRP A 43 -3.59 -11.53 10.24
C TRP A 43 -4.68 -11.07 9.26
N ALA A 44 -5.21 -9.89 9.54
CA ALA A 44 -6.14 -9.20 8.66
C ALA A 44 -5.83 -7.71 8.64
N GLY A 45 -6.20 -7.05 7.57
CA GLY A 45 -5.95 -5.61 7.46
C GLY A 45 -6.46 -4.98 6.18
N TRP A 46 -6.05 -3.74 5.99
CA TRP A 46 -6.52 -2.86 4.93
C TRP A 46 -5.38 -2.38 4.06
N ILE A 47 -5.58 -2.38 2.76
CA ILE A 47 -4.62 -1.86 1.78
C ILE A 47 -5.19 -0.59 1.13
N GLU A 48 -4.45 0.50 1.23
CA GLU A 48 -4.67 1.70 0.43
C GLU A 48 -3.65 1.69 -0.72
N SER A 49 -4.13 1.80 -1.94
CA SER A 49 -3.30 1.72 -3.15
C SER A 49 -3.03 3.11 -3.70
N LYS A 50 -1.78 3.37 -4.06
CA LYS A 50 -1.33 4.61 -4.71
C LYS A 50 -0.40 4.28 -5.86
N VAL A 51 -0.34 5.17 -6.83
CA VAL A 51 0.56 5.04 -7.98
C VAL A 51 1.30 6.36 -8.18
N LEU A 52 2.62 6.26 -8.30
CA LEU A 52 3.48 7.36 -8.74
C LEU A 52 4.10 6.98 -10.08
N PRO A 53 4.15 7.88 -11.05
CA PRO A 53 4.82 7.59 -12.32
C PRO A 53 6.33 7.39 -12.15
N ALA A 54 6.96 8.16 -11.26
CA ALA A 54 8.39 8.08 -10.98
C ALA A 54 8.71 8.77 -9.66
N PHE A 55 9.89 8.49 -9.12
CA PHE A 55 10.44 9.25 -8.00
C PHE A 55 10.89 10.64 -8.46
N PRO A 56 11.02 11.61 -7.53
CA PRO A 56 11.62 12.90 -7.85
C PRO A 56 13.02 12.74 -8.44
N LYS A 57 13.37 13.61 -9.37
CA LYS A 57 14.70 13.56 -10.02
C LYS A 57 15.84 13.85 -9.03
N ARG A 58 15.62 14.75 -8.07
CA ARG A 58 16.62 15.09 -7.06
C ARG A 58 16.51 14.14 -5.89
N PRO A 59 17.59 13.45 -5.47
CA PRO A 59 17.54 12.48 -4.38
C PRO A 59 17.10 13.07 -3.04
N THR A 60 17.29 14.38 -2.83
CA THR A 60 16.93 15.06 -1.59
C THR A 60 15.49 15.54 -1.54
N THR A 61 14.73 15.41 -2.62
CA THR A 61 13.34 15.85 -2.65
C THR A 61 12.43 14.80 -1.99
N ALA A 62 11.57 15.27 -1.10
CA ALA A 62 10.57 14.39 -0.47
C ALA A 62 9.61 13.82 -1.52
N VAL A 63 9.27 12.54 -1.37
CA VAL A 63 8.29 11.86 -2.21
C VAL A 63 6.89 12.28 -1.76
N ARG A 64 6.08 12.78 -2.68
CA ARG A 64 4.72 13.26 -2.37
C ARG A 64 3.66 12.34 -2.95
N LEU A 65 2.73 11.91 -2.12
CA LEU A 65 1.54 11.19 -2.52
C LEU A 65 0.36 12.19 -2.52
N GLU A 66 0.15 12.87 -3.64
CA GLU A 66 -0.78 13.99 -3.76
C GLU A 66 -2.22 13.64 -3.39
N HIS A 67 -2.66 12.42 -3.71
CA HIS A 67 -4.02 11.97 -3.48
C HIS A 67 -4.20 11.17 -2.20
N TRP A 68 -3.20 11.11 -1.35
CA TRP A 68 -3.30 10.47 -0.05
C TRP A 68 -3.82 11.49 0.95
N THR A 69 -5.13 11.48 1.15
CA THR A 69 -5.84 12.52 1.89
C THR A 69 -5.60 12.40 3.40
N THR A 70 -5.89 13.50 4.10
CA THR A 70 -5.84 13.52 5.58
C THR A 70 -6.75 12.44 6.18
N GLY A 71 -7.96 12.26 5.63
CA GLY A 71 -8.89 11.23 6.10
C GLY A 71 -8.35 9.82 5.90
N GLN A 72 -7.73 9.54 4.77
CA GLN A 72 -7.10 8.24 4.50
C GLN A 72 -5.93 7.98 5.45
N ARG A 73 -5.09 8.98 5.70
CA ARG A 73 -3.99 8.87 6.66
C ARG A 73 -4.51 8.65 8.08
N TYR A 74 -5.55 9.37 8.45
CA TYR A 74 -6.19 9.21 9.76
C TYR A 74 -6.77 7.81 9.95
N PHE A 75 -7.37 7.24 8.92
CA PHE A 75 -7.85 5.85 8.97
C PHE A 75 -6.72 4.89 9.36
N MET A 76 -5.56 5.02 8.70
CA MET A 76 -4.39 4.18 9.00
C MET A 76 -3.89 4.38 10.44
N GLN A 77 -3.85 5.62 10.91
CA GLN A 77 -3.43 5.92 12.28
C GLN A 77 -4.37 5.31 13.32
N ARG A 78 -5.66 5.29 13.04
CA ARG A 78 -6.66 4.68 13.93
C ARG A 78 -6.56 3.16 14.00
N LEU A 79 -5.93 2.50 13.07
CA LEU A 79 -5.73 1.06 13.11
C LEU A 79 -4.66 0.63 14.12
N ARG A 80 -3.73 1.52 14.48
CA ARG A 80 -2.59 1.19 15.35
C ARG A 80 -2.94 0.49 16.66
N PRO A 81 -3.94 0.94 17.44
CA PRO A 81 -4.28 0.27 18.69
C PRO A 81 -5.11 -1.00 18.51
N THR A 82 -5.43 -1.37 17.26
CA THR A 82 -6.25 -2.54 16.96
C THR A 82 -5.38 -3.72 16.52
N ALA A 83 -5.98 -4.90 16.43
CA ALA A 83 -5.32 -6.07 15.87
C ALA A 83 -5.23 -6.03 14.33
N ALA A 84 -6.01 -5.17 13.68
CA ALA A 84 -5.99 -5.04 12.23
C ALA A 84 -4.75 -4.28 11.75
N LYS A 85 -4.19 -4.74 10.65
CA LYS A 85 -3.06 -4.08 9.99
C LYS A 85 -3.54 -3.07 8.97
N GLY A 86 -2.70 -2.10 8.64
CA GLY A 86 -2.93 -1.17 7.56
C GLY A 86 -1.68 -0.99 6.73
N TRP A 87 -1.82 -1.12 5.41
CA TRP A 87 -0.71 -0.95 4.49
C TRP A 87 -1.00 0.13 3.48
N LEU A 88 0.01 0.91 3.16
CA LEU A 88 0.02 1.65 1.92
C LEU A 88 0.86 0.88 0.91
N VAL A 89 0.27 0.56 -0.23
CA VAL A 89 0.94 -0.13 -1.32
C VAL A 89 1.02 0.84 -2.50
N CYS A 90 2.24 1.22 -2.85
CA CYS A 90 2.47 2.20 -3.91
C CYS A 90 3.31 1.61 -5.04
N ARG A 91 2.78 1.66 -6.25
CA ARG A 91 3.56 1.33 -7.44
C ARG A 91 4.30 2.56 -7.94
N VAL A 92 5.61 2.40 -8.13
CA VAL A 92 6.46 3.42 -8.79
C VAL A 92 7.20 2.73 -9.93
N ALA A 93 6.84 3.04 -11.17
CA ALA A 93 7.37 2.34 -12.36
C ALA A 93 7.16 0.81 -12.24
N ASP A 94 8.22 0.03 -12.21
CA ASP A 94 8.15 -1.44 -12.14
C ASP A 94 8.28 -2.01 -10.73
N GLU A 95 8.30 -1.14 -9.73
CA GLU A 95 8.44 -1.54 -8.33
C GLU A 95 7.17 -1.25 -7.54
N VAL A 96 6.87 -2.11 -6.58
CA VAL A 96 5.77 -1.92 -5.64
C VAL A 96 6.36 -1.82 -4.24
N PHE A 97 6.04 -0.72 -3.56
CA PHE A 97 6.50 -0.41 -2.21
C PHE A 97 5.38 -0.71 -1.22
N VAL A 98 5.67 -1.57 -0.26
CA VAL A 98 4.72 -1.97 0.78
C VAL A 98 5.16 -1.33 2.09
N PHE A 99 4.31 -0.44 2.62
CA PHE A 99 4.59 0.29 3.86
C PHE A 99 3.62 -0.10 4.96
N ASN A 100 4.09 0.02 6.20
CA ASN A 100 3.18 0.20 7.33
C ASN A 100 2.44 1.53 7.12
N GLY A 101 1.13 1.47 6.93
CA GLY A 101 0.33 2.64 6.57
C GLY A 101 0.32 3.71 7.66
N ALA A 102 0.21 3.31 8.92
CA ALA A 102 0.21 4.24 10.05
C ALA A 102 1.56 4.95 10.20
N LYS A 103 2.65 4.21 10.03
CA LYS A 103 4.01 4.78 10.12
C LYS A 103 4.27 5.79 9.01
N LEU A 104 3.90 5.46 7.78
CA LEU A 104 4.03 6.39 6.66
C LEU A 104 3.14 7.62 6.88
N ALA A 105 1.92 7.42 7.37
CA ALA A 105 0.98 8.52 7.64
C ALA A 105 1.50 9.49 8.70
N THR A 106 2.19 8.97 9.73
CA THR A 106 2.67 9.77 10.84
C THR A 106 4.04 10.41 10.58
N HIS A 107 4.95 9.65 9.96
CA HIS A 107 6.37 10.04 9.87
C HIS A 107 6.87 10.18 8.44
N GLY A 108 6.14 9.68 7.44
CA GLY A 108 6.64 9.56 6.07
C GLY A 108 6.48 10.79 5.18
N GLN A 109 5.96 11.90 5.70
CA GLN A 109 5.63 13.07 4.87
C GLN A 109 6.87 13.71 4.21
N ASP A 110 8.02 13.60 4.85
CA ASP A 110 9.27 14.19 4.37
C ASP A 110 10.26 13.13 3.86
N TRP A 111 9.83 11.89 3.69
CA TRP A 111 10.70 10.83 3.23
C TRP A 111 11.10 10.99 1.77
N THR A 112 12.40 10.82 1.52
CA THR A 112 12.98 10.79 0.18
C THR A 112 12.87 9.39 -0.43
N GLU A 113 13.30 9.23 -1.67
CA GLU A 113 13.37 7.88 -2.28
C GLU A 113 14.23 6.93 -1.44
N SER A 114 15.36 7.41 -0.92
CA SER A 114 16.24 6.61 -0.07
C SER A 114 15.50 6.13 1.19
N ASP A 115 14.73 7.01 1.81
CA ASP A 115 13.91 6.65 2.97
C ASP A 115 12.85 5.62 2.60
N TRP A 116 12.20 5.78 1.46
CA TRP A 116 11.22 4.82 0.96
C TRP A 116 11.84 3.43 0.83
N ARG A 117 13.03 3.34 0.23
CA ARG A 117 13.71 2.06 0.04
C ARG A 117 14.16 1.43 1.36
N ALA A 118 14.47 2.26 2.36
CA ALA A 118 14.84 1.77 3.69
C ALA A 118 13.63 1.31 4.51
N MET A 119 12.47 1.97 4.34
CA MET A 119 11.31 1.75 5.21
C MET A 119 10.27 0.80 4.62
N ALA A 120 10.25 0.63 3.30
CA ALA A 120 9.31 -0.26 2.62
C ALA A 120 9.89 -1.64 2.39
N VAL A 121 9.01 -2.62 2.20
CA VAL A 121 9.37 -3.86 1.49
C VAL A 121 9.09 -3.62 0.01
N VAL A 122 10.09 -3.84 -0.83
CA VAL A 122 10.00 -3.59 -2.27
C VAL A 122 9.77 -4.89 -3.01
N VAL A 123 8.75 -4.92 -3.86
CA VAL A 123 8.39 -6.08 -4.67
C VAL A 123 8.44 -5.66 -6.14
N GLN A 124 9.04 -6.49 -6.98
CA GLN A 124 9.05 -6.24 -8.43
C GLN A 124 7.72 -6.64 -9.06
N VAL A 125 7.14 -5.75 -9.88
CA VAL A 125 5.84 -6.01 -10.52
C VAL A 125 5.88 -7.29 -11.36
N ARG A 126 7.01 -7.58 -12.00
CA ARG A 126 7.17 -8.73 -12.90
C ARG A 126 7.61 -10.00 -12.20
N ASN A 127 7.87 -9.94 -10.92
CA ASN A 127 8.30 -11.12 -10.16
C ASN A 127 7.08 -11.96 -9.80
N ASP A 128 6.62 -12.75 -10.74
CA ASP A 128 5.40 -13.56 -10.64
C ASP A 128 5.63 -14.84 -9.84
N HIS A 129 6.35 -14.76 -8.73
CA HIS A 129 6.49 -15.90 -7.82
C HIS A 129 5.43 -15.78 -6.74
N GLY A 130 4.46 -16.67 -6.77
CA GLY A 130 3.34 -16.67 -5.84
C GLY A 130 3.79 -16.54 -4.39
N GLY A 131 3.10 -15.66 -3.65
CA GLY A 131 3.37 -15.45 -2.24
C GLY A 131 4.34 -14.32 -1.93
N VAL A 132 5.01 -13.71 -2.90
CA VAL A 132 5.94 -12.59 -2.65
C VAL A 132 5.21 -11.39 -2.04
N LEU A 133 4.08 -10.99 -2.62
CA LEU A 133 3.29 -9.88 -2.06
C LEU A 133 2.73 -10.25 -0.68
N LEU A 134 2.20 -11.45 -0.53
CA LEU A 134 1.66 -11.91 0.75
C LEU A 134 2.74 -11.88 1.84
N ALA A 135 3.94 -12.36 1.54
CA ALA A 135 5.06 -12.32 2.46
C ALA A 135 5.47 -10.89 2.80
N ALA A 136 5.46 -9.97 1.83
CA ALA A 136 5.74 -8.56 2.05
C ALA A 136 4.73 -7.92 3.01
N LEU A 137 3.44 -8.18 2.81
CA LEU A 137 2.38 -7.70 3.72
C LEU A 137 2.60 -8.22 5.15
N GLY A 138 2.90 -9.50 5.29
CA GLY A 138 3.16 -10.11 6.60
C GLY A 138 4.43 -9.60 7.27
N ALA A 139 5.43 -9.17 6.52
CA ALA A 139 6.71 -8.68 7.04
C ALA A 139 6.61 -7.23 7.55
N VAL A 140 5.66 -6.46 7.04
CA VAL A 140 5.48 -5.05 7.41
C VAL A 140 4.51 -4.97 8.58
N CYS A 141 5.01 -4.57 9.74
CA CYS A 141 4.23 -4.45 10.97
C CYS A 141 4.11 -3.03 11.43
#